data_cb49d04ff090fe7f214b5b9910ed9fa7
#
_entry.id   cb49d04ff090fe7f214b5b9910ed9fa7
#
_cell.length_a   1.000
_cell.length_b   1.000
_cell.length_c   1.000
_cell.angle_alpha   90.00
_cell.angle_beta   90.00
_cell.angle_gamma   90.00
#
_symmetry.space_group_name_H-M   'P 1'
#
loop_
_entity.id
_entity.type
_entity.pdbx_description
1 polymer ?
#
loop_
_entity_poly.entity_id
_entity_poly.type
_entity_poly.pdbx_seq_one_letter_code
_entity_poly.pdbx_strand_id
1 'polypeptide(L)'
;MTIYDISEKAGVSIATVSRVLNGSNNVSEKTKKKVLDVINQYEYTPNAFARGLGLNTMKTIGIMCADSSDLYLAKAIYYIEQKLRANGYDSILCCTGYDLATKASSMNLLITKKVDGIILVGSNFIYEKEEDNKYITDASAQVPVMLLNAAMDAPNVYSVVSDDFTSMYDATMEMIRSSVEDILYFYNSTSYSGKKKLAGYRAAM
;
A
#
# COMPACT_ATOMS: atom_id res chain seq x y z
N MET A 1 -9.99 -30.39 4.00
CA MET A 1 -9.38 -30.68 5.32
C MET A 1 -9.25 -29.40 6.12
N THR A 2 -9.45 -29.43 7.40
CA THR A 2 -9.44 -28.30 8.33
C THR A 2 -8.31 -28.45 9.34
N ILE A 3 -8.02 -27.39 10.12
CA ILE A 3 -7.04 -27.47 11.22
C ILE A 3 -7.47 -28.48 12.30
N TYR A 4 -8.77 -28.72 12.45
CA TYR A 4 -9.34 -29.72 13.36
C TYR A 4 -8.94 -31.13 12.94
N ASP A 5 -9.06 -31.44 11.64
CA ASP A 5 -8.67 -32.76 11.08
C ASP A 5 -7.17 -33.01 11.24
N ILE A 6 -6.32 -31.98 11.06
CA ILE A 6 -4.87 -32.07 11.28
C ILE A 6 -4.57 -32.34 12.76
N SER A 7 -5.25 -31.63 13.67
CA SER A 7 -5.12 -31.81 15.11
C SER A 7 -5.41 -33.26 15.53
N GLU A 8 -6.52 -33.80 15.06
CA GLU A 8 -6.94 -35.17 15.32
C GLU A 8 -5.92 -36.20 14.78
N LYS A 9 -5.55 -36.07 13.49
CA LYS A 9 -4.58 -37.00 12.83
C LYS A 9 -3.19 -36.93 13.43
N ALA A 10 -2.74 -35.74 13.84
CA ALA A 10 -1.47 -35.55 14.50
C ALA A 10 -1.52 -35.87 16.01
N GLY A 11 -2.71 -36.12 16.59
CA GLY A 11 -2.88 -36.40 18.01
C GLY A 11 -2.32 -35.31 18.92
N VAL A 12 -2.54 -34.04 18.55
CA VAL A 12 -2.12 -32.86 19.31
C VAL A 12 -3.26 -31.83 19.36
N SER A 13 -3.19 -30.83 20.23
CA SER A 13 -4.22 -29.80 20.29
C SER A 13 -4.16 -28.88 19.06
N ILE A 14 -5.31 -28.25 18.70
CA ILE A 14 -5.38 -27.22 17.66
C ILE A 14 -4.38 -26.09 17.91
N ALA A 15 -4.20 -25.68 19.19
CA ALA A 15 -3.24 -24.69 19.59
C ALA A 15 -1.79 -25.10 19.26
N THR A 16 -1.47 -26.40 19.37
CA THR A 16 -0.17 -26.94 18.99
C THR A 16 0.02 -26.92 17.48
N VAL A 17 -0.98 -27.31 16.70
CA VAL A 17 -0.96 -27.22 15.23
C VAL A 17 -0.75 -25.75 14.80
N SER A 18 -1.49 -24.83 15.37
CA SER A 18 -1.36 -23.38 15.10
C SER A 18 0.06 -22.85 15.42
N ARG A 19 0.64 -23.26 16.54
CA ARG A 19 2.04 -22.88 16.89
C ARG A 19 3.04 -23.42 15.88
N VAL A 20 2.88 -24.66 15.42
CA VAL A 20 3.76 -25.25 14.39
C VAL A 20 3.65 -24.48 13.08
N LEU A 21 2.42 -24.19 12.62
CA LEU A 21 2.15 -23.43 11.40
C LEU A 21 2.71 -21.99 11.44
N ASN A 22 2.75 -21.39 12.63
CA ASN A 22 3.27 -20.04 12.86
C ASN A 22 4.77 -20.01 13.21
N GLY A 23 5.47 -21.15 13.11
CA GLY A 23 6.92 -21.23 13.34
C GLY A 23 7.35 -20.99 14.80
N SER A 24 6.46 -21.22 15.78
CA SER A 24 6.76 -20.99 17.19
C SER A 24 7.84 -21.93 17.70
N ASN A 25 8.81 -21.39 18.42
CA ASN A 25 9.88 -22.16 19.09
C ASN A 25 9.39 -22.93 20.33
N ASN A 26 8.14 -22.71 20.76
CA ASN A 26 7.57 -23.36 21.96
C ASN A 26 6.93 -24.73 21.66
N VAL A 27 7.40 -25.43 20.63
CA VAL A 27 6.98 -26.77 20.26
C VAL A 27 8.20 -27.64 20.06
N SER A 28 8.23 -28.85 20.67
CA SER A 28 9.35 -29.76 20.50
C SER A 28 9.52 -30.17 19.03
N GLU A 29 10.75 -30.39 18.57
CA GLU A 29 11.04 -30.82 17.19
C GLU A 29 10.32 -32.12 16.82
N LYS A 30 10.16 -33.05 17.78
CA LYS A 30 9.38 -34.28 17.58
C LYS A 30 7.91 -33.99 17.24
N THR A 31 7.29 -33.06 17.98
CA THR A 31 5.90 -32.67 17.77
C THR A 31 5.75 -31.86 16.48
N LYS A 32 6.69 -30.96 16.19
CA LYS A 32 6.73 -30.18 14.95
C LYS A 32 6.79 -31.09 13.73
N LYS A 33 7.72 -32.05 13.73
CA LYS A 33 7.86 -33.03 12.64
C LYS A 33 6.55 -33.81 12.45
N LYS A 34 5.95 -34.35 13.51
CA LYS A 34 4.70 -35.10 13.45
C LYS A 34 3.56 -34.30 12.78
N VAL A 35 3.41 -33.02 13.15
CA VAL A 35 2.40 -32.15 12.57
C VAL A 35 2.70 -31.86 11.08
N LEU A 36 3.95 -31.56 10.73
CA LEU A 36 4.37 -31.29 9.36
C LEU A 36 4.19 -32.52 8.46
N ASP A 37 4.50 -33.71 8.97
CA ASP A 37 4.30 -34.97 8.22
C ASP A 37 2.82 -35.18 7.86
N VAL A 38 1.89 -34.91 8.80
CA VAL A 38 0.44 -34.98 8.55
C VAL A 38 0.01 -33.90 7.55
N ILE A 39 0.50 -32.66 7.69
CA ILE A 39 0.20 -31.56 6.76
C ILE A 39 0.61 -31.95 5.33
N ASN A 40 1.83 -32.47 5.15
CA ASN A 40 2.36 -32.88 3.85
C ASN A 40 1.61 -34.08 3.29
N GLN A 41 1.31 -35.10 4.13
CA GLN A 41 0.58 -36.31 3.69
C GLN A 41 -0.80 -36.00 3.13
N TYR A 42 -1.47 -34.97 3.67
CA TYR A 42 -2.84 -34.61 3.29
C TYR A 42 -2.90 -33.32 2.46
N GLU A 43 -1.78 -32.79 2.01
CA GLU A 43 -1.67 -31.57 1.23
C GLU A 43 -2.48 -30.40 1.83
N TYR A 44 -2.48 -30.31 3.19
CA TYR A 44 -3.24 -29.29 3.89
C TYR A 44 -2.62 -27.91 3.70
N THR A 45 -3.37 -27.02 3.07
CA THR A 45 -3.01 -25.60 2.97
C THR A 45 -3.71 -24.82 4.10
N PRO A 46 -2.95 -24.18 5.01
CA PRO A 46 -3.53 -23.36 6.07
C PRO A 46 -4.37 -22.22 5.52
N ASN A 47 -5.52 -21.99 6.10
CA ASN A 47 -6.34 -20.82 5.76
C ASN A 47 -5.63 -19.55 6.22
N ALA A 48 -5.16 -18.72 5.27
CA ALA A 48 -4.44 -17.48 5.53
C ALA A 48 -5.26 -16.50 6.38
N PHE A 49 -6.59 -16.43 6.17
CA PHE A 49 -7.47 -15.59 6.97
C PHE A 49 -7.56 -16.04 8.43
N ALA A 50 -7.71 -17.35 8.68
CA ALA A 50 -7.75 -17.87 10.03
C ALA A 50 -6.42 -17.66 10.76
N ARG A 51 -5.29 -17.77 10.04
CA ARG A 51 -3.95 -17.49 10.56
C ARG A 51 -3.79 -15.99 10.86
N GLY A 52 -4.22 -15.13 9.96
CA GLY A 52 -4.14 -13.68 10.09
C GLY A 52 -4.91 -13.16 11.31
N LEU A 53 -6.12 -13.67 11.54
CA LEU A 53 -6.92 -13.35 12.73
C LEU A 53 -6.19 -13.71 14.04
N GLY A 54 -5.51 -14.85 14.06
CA GLY A 54 -4.74 -15.28 15.25
C GLY A 54 -3.46 -14.47 15.48
N LEU A 55 -2.89 -13.87 14.45
CA LEU A 55 -1.67 -13.04 14.49
C LEU A 55 -1.95 -11.54 14.52
N ASN A 56 -3.21 -11.12 14.40
CA ASN A 56 -3.65 -9.73 14.25
C ASN A 56 -2.95 -9.00 13.07
N THR A 57 -2.64 -9.75 12.01
CA THR A 57 -2.07 -9.22 10.75
C THR A 57 -2.41 -10.16 9.60
N MET A 58 -2.84 -9.62 8.48
CA MET A 58 -3.09 -10.37 7.25
C MET A 58 -1.84 -10.47 6.36
N LYS A 59 -0.75 -9.80 6.74
CA LYS A 59 0.45 -9.67 5.91
C LYS A 59 0.11 -9.17 4.50
N THR A 60 -0.84 -8.25 4.41
CA THR A 60 -1.37 -7.74 3.14
C THR A 60 -1.43 -6.22 3.19
N ILE A 61 -0.93 -5.57 2.15
CA ILE A 61 -0.97 -4.11 1.97
C ILE A 61 -1.89 -3.79 0.78
N GLY A 62 -2.79 -2.83 0.98
CA GLY A 62 -3.58 -2.25 -0.10
C GLY A 62 -2.75 -1.24 -0.89
N ILE A 63 -2.78 -1.31 -2.22
CA ILE A 63 -2.16 -0.33 -3.10
C ILE A 63 -3.27 0.28 -3.95
N MET A 64 -3.40 1.60 -3.95
CA MET A 64 -4.35 2.30 -4.80
C MET A 64 -3.60 3.20 -5.78
N CYS A 65 -4.00 3.19 -7.04
CA CYS A 65 -3.55 4.13 -8.06
C CYS A 65 -4.72 4.55 -8.94
N ALA A 66 -4.58 5.66 -9.65
CA ALA A 66 -5.62 6.08 -10.59
C ALA A 66 -5.64 5.20 -11.84
N ASP A 67 -4.47 4.99 -12.41
CA ASP A 67 -4.29 4.27 -13.68
C ASP A 67 -2.99 3.47 -13.63
N SER A 68 -3.11 2.14 -13.68
CA SER A 68 -1.94 1.25 -13.70
C SER A 68 -1.24 1.16 -15.06
N SER A 69 -1.78 1.79 -16.10
CA SER A 69 -1.13 1.91 -17.41
C SER A 69 -0.18 3.11 -17.50
N ASP A 70 -0.28 4.08 -16.57
CA ASP A 70 0.67 5.18 -16.47
C ASP A 70 2.05 4.63 -16.11
N LEU A 71 3.06 4.95 -16.92
CA LEU A 71 4.41 4.38 -16.80
C LEU A 71 5.09 4.74 -15.47
N TYR A 72 4.83 5.93 -14.93
CA TYR A 72 5.38 6.34 -13.64
C TYR A 72 4.73 5.56 -12.51
N LEU A 73 3.39 5.48 -12.48
CA LEU A 73 2.64 4.76 -11.47
C LEU A 73 2.93 3.25 -11.54
N ALA A 74 2.95 2.67 -12.74
CA ALA A 74 3.28 1.26 -12.96
C ALA A 74 4.67 0.91 -12.39
N LYS A 75 5.67 1.74 -12.66
CA LYS A 75 7.03 1.53 -12.16
C LYS A 75 7.13 1.67 -10.64
N ALA A 76 6.42 2.64 -10.06
CA ALA A 76 6.35 2.80 -8.61
C ALA A 76 5.69 1.58 -7.94
N ILE A 77 4.55 1.11 -8.47
CA ILE A 77 3.83 -0.08 -7.98
C ILE A 77 4.73 -1.31 -8.05
N TYR A 78 5.45 -1.50 -9.16
CA TYR A 78 6.38 -2.62 -9.33
C TYR A 78 7.43 -2.67 -8.21
N TYR A 79 8.09 -1.55 -7.88
CA TYR A 79 9.09 -1.53 -6.83
C TYR A 79 8.50 -1.68 -5.42
N ILE A 80 7.32 -1.09 -5.19
CA ILE A 80 6.59 -1.26 -3.92
C ILE A 80 6.25 -2.74 -3.72
N GLU A 81 5.66 -3.39 -4.71
CA GLU A 81 5.27 -4.79 -4.65
C GLU A 81 6.48 -5.71 -4.40
N GLN A 82 7.57 -5.50 -5.13
CA GLN A 82 8.81 -6.26 -4.89
C GLN A 82 9.31 -6.12 -3.44
N LYS A 83 9.27 -4.90 -2.90
CA LYS A 83 9.72 -4.65 -1.53
C LYS A 83 8.80 -5.27 -0.50
N LEU A 84 7.49 -5.22 -0.72
CA LEU A 84 6.48 -5.86 0.13
C LEU A 84 6.69 -7.38 0.14
N ARG A 85 6.80 -8.01 -1.01
CA ARG A 85 7.03 -9.46 -1.15
C ARG A 85 8.34 -9.90 -0.49
N ALA A 86 9.42 -9.15 -0.67
CA ALA A 86 10.69 -9.43 -0.01
C ALA A 86 10.60 -9.38 1.53
N ASN A 87 9.59 -8.70 2.08
CA ASN A 87 9.31 -8.61 3.51
C ASN A 87 8.13 -9.49 3.97
N GLY A 88 7.66 -10.40 3.11
CA GLY A 88 6.60 -11.36 3.43
C GLY A 88 5.20 -10.74 3.50
N TYR A 89 4.97 -9.67 2.73
CA TYR A 89 3.66 -9.07 2.53
C TYR A 89 3.14 -9.35 1.13
N ASP A 90 1.87 -9.70 1.04
CA ASP A 90 1.11 -9.70 -0.20
C ASP A 90 0.55 -8.30 -0.49
N SER A 91 0.06 -8.05 -1.71
CA SER A 91 -0.56 -6.78 -2.07
C SER A 91 -1.90 -6.95 -2.77
N ILE A 92 -2.82 -6.01 -2.54
CA ILE A 92 -4.07 -5.88 -3.27
C ILE A 92 -4.03 -4.56 -4.01
N LEU A 93 -4.04 -4.60 -5.35
CA LEU A 93 -4.06 -3.41 -6.19
C LEU A 93 -5.50 -3.01 -6.54
N CYS A 94 -5.82 -1.73 -6.34
CA CYS A 94 -7.06 -1.09 -6.76
C CYS A 94 -6.76 0.05 -7.73
N CYS A 95 -7.22 -0.07 -8.97
CA CYS A 95 -7.19 1.01 -9.96
C CYS A 95 -8.50 1.80 -9.85
N THR A 96 -8.42 3.04 -9.37
CA THR A 96 -9.60 3.81 -8.94
C THR A 96 -10.11 4.79 -9.99
N GLY A 97 -9.35 5.04 -11.06
CA GLY A 97 -9.59 6.24 -11.85
C GLY A 97 -9.42 7.51 -11.03
N TYR A 98 -10.07 8.58 -11.47
CA TYR A 98 -9.93 9.92 -10.87
C TYR A 98 -11.13 10.32 -10.01
N ASP A 99 -12.20 9.56 -10.04
CA ASP A 99 -13.46 9.83 -9.34
C ASP A 99 -13.34 9.60 -7.83
N LEU A 100 -13.85 10.56 -7.04
CA LEU A 100 -13.79 10.53 -5.57
C LEU A 100 -14.60 9.36 -4.99
N ALA A 101 -15.80 9.10 -5.52
CA ALA A 101 -16.67 8.04 -5.00
C ALA A 101 -16.02 6.65 -5.20
N THR A 102 -15.37 6.44 -6.35
CA THR A 102 -14.62 5.21 -6.64
C THR A 102 -13.41 5.06 -5.73
N LYS A 103 -12.67 6.14 -5.44
CA LYS A 103 -11.56 6.13 -4.47
C LYS A 103 -12.05 5.76 -3.06
N ALA A 104 -13.12 6.38 -2.59
CA ALA A 104 -13.71 6.09 -1.28
C ALA A 104 -14.22 4.64 -1.19
N SER A 105 -14.88 4.15 -2.22
CA SER A 105 -15.35 2.76 -2.30
C SER A 105 -14.20 1.76 -2.27
N SER A 106 -13.12 2.02 -3.02
CA SER A 106 -11.93 1.17 -3.04
C SER A 106 -11.20 1.17 -1.69
N MET A 107 -11.15 2.32 -1.02
CA MET A 107 -10.62 2.43 0.33
C MET A 107 -11.40 1.55 1.32
N ASN A 108 -12.74 1.65 1.31
CA ASN A 108 -13.60 0.82 2.14
C ASN A 108 -13.45 -0.68 1.83
N LEU A 109 -13.28 -1.04 0.56
CA LEU A 109 -13.00 -2.43 0.17
C LEU A 109 -11.73 -2.94 0.85
N LEU A 110 -10.64 -2.19 0.80
CA LEU A 110 -9.37 -2.58 1.41
C LEU A 110 -9.49 -2.71 2.94
N ILE A 111 -10.17 -1.78 3.60
CA ILE A 111 -10.45 -1.86 5.04
C ILE A 111 -11.26 -3.12 5.37
N THR A 112 -12.31 -3.42 4.59
CA THR A 112 -13.13 -4.63 4.75
C THR A 112 -12.30 -5.91 4.54
N LYS A 113 -11.30 -5.88 3.66
CA LYS A 113 -10.34 -6.97 3.44
C LYS A 113 -9.30 -7.11 4.57
N LYS A 114 -9.34 -6.22 5.58
CA LYS A 114 -8.44 -6.26 6.74
C LYS A 114 -6.97 -6.14 6.37
N VAL A 115 -6.65 -5.29 5.37
CA VAL A 115 -5.25 -5.01 5.05
C VAL A 115 -4.53 -4.35 6.24
N ASP A 116 -3.22 -4.56 6.35
CA ASP A 116 -2.39 -4.04 7.46
C ASP A 116 -1.96 -2.58 7.26
N GLY A 117 -2.15 -2.05 6.04
CA GLY A 117 -1.87 -0.67 5.67
C GLY A 117 -2.26 -0.40 4.22
N ILE A 118 -2.31 0.87 3.83
CA ILE A 118 -2.70 1.29 2.48
C ILE A 118 -1.68 2.28 1.93
N ILE A 119 -1.28 2.09 0.67
CA ILE A 119 -0.39 2.98 -0.07
C ILE A 119 -1.17 3.60 -1.23
N LEU A 120 -1.27 4.94 -1.23
CA LEU A 120 -1.88 5.73 -2.30
C LEU A 120 -0.77 6.22 -3.23
N VAL A 121 -0.71 5.67 -4.44
CA VAL A 121 0.37 5.92 -5.42
C VAL A 121 -0.10 6.96 -6.43
N GLY A 122 0.43 8.17 -6.32
CA GLY A 122 0.14 9.31 -7.19
C GLY A 122 -0.36 10.53 -6.44
N SER A 123 -0.29 11.68 -7.11
CA SER A 123 -0.55 13.01 -6.52
C SER A 123 -2.02 13.46 -6.58
N ASN A 124 -2.92 12.61 -7.06
CA ASN A 124 -4.33 12.95 -7.30
C ASN A 124 -5.29 12.43 -6.24
N PHE A 125 -4.77 11.92 -5.12
CA PHE A 125 -5.59 11.43 -4.01
C PHE A 125 -5.97 12.52 -3.01
N ILE A 126 -5.28 13.66 -3.00
CA ILE A 126 -5.54 14.79 -2.12
C ILE A 126 -6.33 15.87 -2.86
N TYR A 127 -7.39 16.34 -2.23
CA TYR A 127 -8.27 17.40 -2.71
C TYR A 127 -8.09 18.69 -1.89
N GLU A 128 -8.48 19.82 -2.46
CA GLU A 128 -8.40 21.12 -1.77
C GLU A 128 -9.40 21.24 -0.60
N LYS A 129 -10.58 20.66 -0.81
CA LYS A 129 -11.61 20.63 0.23
C LYS A 129 -11.29 19.52 1.22
N GLU A 130 -11.23 19.87 2.50
CA GLU A 130 -10.93 18.94 3.57
C GLU A 130 -11.94 17.78 3.62
N GLU A 131 -13.22 18.09 3.39
CA GLU A 131 -14.32 17.13 3.36
C GLU A 131 -14.10 16.01 2.32
N ASP A 132 -13.47 16.33 1.17
CA ASP A 132 -13.21 15.39 0.11
C ASP A 132 -12.04 14.42 0.46
N ASN A 133 -11.25 14.74 1.49
CA ASN A 133 -10.16 13.92 2.01
C ASN A 133 -10.60 12.99 3.16
N LYS A 134 -11.86 13.10 3.58
CA LYS A 134 -12.38 12.33 4.72
C LYS A 134 -12.21 10.82 4.57
N TYR A 135 -12.26 10.28 3.35
CA TYR A 135 -12.04 8.85 3.09
C TYR A 135 -10.63 8.37 3.49
N ILE A 136 -9.63 9.27 3.46
CA ILE A 136 -8.25 8.99 3.92
C ILE A 136 -8.19 9.02 5.45
N THR A 137 -8.75 10.05 6.08
CA THR A 137 -8.72 10.19 7.55
C THR A 137 -9.54 9.10 8.25
N ASP A 138 -10.68 8.69 7.66
CA ASP A 138 -11.48 7.58 8.19
C ASP A 138 -10.72 6.24 8.09
N ALA A 139 -9.97 6.03 7.01
CA ALA A 139 -9.11 4.84 6.84
C ALA A 139 -7.91 4.88 7.80
N SER A 140 -7.26 6.05 7.96
CA SER A 140 -6.07 6.19 8.81
C SER A 140 -6.38 5.99 10.30
N ALA A 141 -7.63 6.13 10.70
CA ALA A 141 -8.08 5.76 12.04
C ALA A 141 -8.06 4.24 12.30
N GLN A 142 -7.96 3.42 11.25
CA GLN A 142 -7.99 1.96 11.33
C GLN A 142 -6.65 1.32 10.96
N VAL A 143 -5.98 1.83 9.93
CA VAL A 143 -4.69 1.32 9.42
C VAL A 143 -3.80 2.47 8.99
N PRO A 144 -2.45 2.33 9.01
CA PRO A 144 -1.56 3.34 8.46
C PRO A 144 -1.83 3.58 6.97
N VAL A 145 -1.85 4.85 6.57
CA VAL A 145 -1.99 5.26 5.17
C VAL A 145 -0.72 6.01 4.74
N MET A 146 -0.11 5.55 3.66
CA MET A 146 1.05 6.18 3.03
C MET A 146 0.63 6.88 1.73
N LEU A 147 0.99 8.14 1.61
CA LEU A 147 0.83 8.93 0.38
C LEU A 147 2.16 8.96 -0.38
N LEU A 148 2.16 8.59 -1.65
CA LEU A 148 3.31 8.76 -2.54
C LEU A 148 3.02 9.89 -3.53
N ASN A 149 3.90 10.88 -3.54
CA ASN A 149 3.83 12.09 -4.37
C ASN A 149 2.67 13.04 -4.01
N ALA A 150 2.16 12.93 -2.79
CA ALA A 150 1.22 13.85 -2.17
C ALA A 150 1.47 13.91 -0.66
N ALA A 151 1.04 14.97 0.01
CA ALA A 151 1.16 15.11 1.45
C ALA A 151 -0.13 15.62 2.08
N MET A 152 -0.41 15.10 3.26
CA MET A 152 -1.53 15.51 4.11
C MET A 152 -1.07 15.39 5.58
N ASP A 153 -1.39 16.39 6.38
CA ASP A 153 -1.14 16.35 7.83
C ASP A 153 -2.38 15.78 8.54
N ALA A 154 -2.28 14.52 8.93
CA ALA A 154 -3.32 13.83 9.68
C ALA A 154 -2.73 12.66 10.48
N PRO A 155 -3.37 12.26 11.60
CA PRO A 155 -2.91 11.12 12.38
C PRO A 155 -2.81 9.84 11.54
N ASN A 156 -1.69 9.10 11.71
CA ASN A 156 -1.42 7.82 11.05
C ASN A 156 -1.42 7.90 9.49
N VAL A 157 -1.21 9.12 8.96
CA VAL A 157 -0.95 9.38 7.54
C VAL A 157 0.51 9.77 7.38
N TYR A 158 1.18 9.11 6.45
CA TYR A 158 2.60 9.31 6.14
C TYR A 158 2.75 9.74 4.69
N SER A 159 3.77 10.51 4.37
CA SER A 159 3.94 11.07 3.03
C SER A 159 5.38 10.91 2.54
N VAL A 160 5.52 10.52 1.28
CA VAL A 160 6.79 10.56 0.54
C VAL A 160 6.56 11.47 -0.67
N VAL A 161 7.27 12.59 -0.70
CA VAL A 161 7.12 13.62 -1.74
C VAL A 161 8.46 13.98 -2.37
N SER A 162 8.40 14.46 -3.61
CA SER A 162 9.48 15.19 -4.25
C SER A 162 9.32 16.69 -3.99
N ASP A 163 10.40 17.45 -3.99
CA ASP A 163 10.33 18.90 -4.01
C ASP A 163 10.04 19.39 -5.45
N ASP A 164 8.80 19.25 -5.84
CA ASP A 164 8.31 19.61 -7.18
C ASP A 164 8.40 21.11 -7.47
N PHE A 165 8.28 21.94 -6.43
CA PHE A 165 8.39 23.39 -6.59
C PHE A 165 9.82 23.78 -6.94
N THR A 166 10.79 23.43 -6.08
CA THR A 166 12.20 23.80 -6.30
C THR A 166 12.75 23.17 -7.56
N SER A 167 12.42 21.89 -7.83
CA SER A 167 12.87 21.22 -9.06
C SER A 167 12.38 21.92 -10.32
N MET A 168 11.14 22.39 -10.36
CA MET A 168 10.62 23.11 -11.53
C MET A 168 11.16 24.54 -11.60
N TYR A 169 11.28 25.22 -10.46
CA TYR A 169 11.90 26.54 -10.39
C TYR A 169 13.33 26.50 -10.94
N ASP A 170 14.16 25.60 -10.44
CA ASP A 170 15.57 25.47 -10.86
C ASP A 170 15.69 25.11 -12.34
N ALA A 171 14.87 24.18 -12.84
CA ALA A 171 14.84 23.82 -14.25
C ALA A 171 14.49 25.02 -15.15
N THR A 172 13.50 25.83 -14.75
CA THR A 172 13.09 27.02 -15.48
C THR A 172 14.19 28.10 -15.43
N MET A 173 14.79 28.33 -14.26
CA MET A 173 15.88 29.26 -14.09
C MET A 173 17.12 28.88 -14.92
N GLU A 174 17.39 27.58 -15.06
CA GLU A 174 18.49 27.10 -15.90
C GLU A 174 18.24 27.40 -17.38
N MET A 175 17.01 27.25 -17.87
CA MET A 175 16.63 27.66 -19.21
C MET A 175 16.84 29.17 -19.42
N ILE A 176 16.39 30.00 -18.46
CA ILE A 176 16.58 31.46 -18.52
C ILE A 176 18.06 31.84 -18.55
N ARG A 177 18.87 31.24 -17.67
CA ARG A 177 20.34 31.46 -17.65
C ARG A 177 21.04 31.04 -18.95
N SER A 178 20.47 30.02 -19.61
CA SER A 178 20.95 29.57 -20.93
C SER A 178 20.44 30.40 -22.10
N SER A 179 19.85 31.58 -21.81
CA SER A 179 19.32 32.54 -22.80
C SER A 179 18.17 31.97 -23.66
N VAL A 180 17.39 31.08 -23.12
CA VAL A 180 16.12 30.65 -23.74
C VAL A 180 15.09 31.75 -23.50
N GLU A 181 14.61 32.40 -24.55
CA GLU A 181 13.73 33.58 -24.45
C GLU A 181 12.24 33.18 -24.32
N ASP A 182 11.83 32.14 -25.07
CA ASP A 182 10.44 31.67 -25.07
C ASP A 182 10.31 30.34 -24.37
N ILE A 183 9.76 30.35 -23.15
CA ILE A 183 9.54 29.16 -22.33
C ILE A 183 8.04 28.93 -22.16
N LEU A 184 7.54 27.81 -22.71
CA LEU A 184 6.14 27.40 -22.57
C LEU A 184 6.03 26.22 -21.61
N TYR A 185 5.15 26.34 -20.61
CA TYR A 185 4.84 25.26 -19.66
C TYR A 185 3.45 24.69 -19.93
N PHE A 186 3.41 23.45 -20.43
CA PHE A 186 2.18 22.72 -20.62
C PHE A 186 1.85 21.88 -19.39
N TYR A 187 0.65 22.05 -18.85
CA TYR A 187 0.17 21.25 -17.73
C TYR A 187 -1.29 20.80 -17.96
N ASN A 188 -1.61 19.59 -17.51
CA ASN A 188 -2.94 19.00 -17.64
C ASN A 188 -3.51 18.54 -16.29
N SER A 189 -2.82 18.83 -15.18
CA SER A 189 -3.18 18.30 -13.88
C SER A 189 -3.18 19.38 -12.80
N THR A 190 -4.27 19.44 -12.05
CA THR A 190 -4.42 20.24 -10.83
C THR A 190 -4.13 19.43 -9.57
N SER A 191 -3.45 18.29 -9.71
CA SER A 191 -3.04 17.45 -8.59
C SER A 191 -2.05 18.16 -7.67
N TYR A 192 -1.80 17.59 -6.49
CA TYR A 192 -0.84 18.12 -5.50
C TYR A 192 0.54 18.44 -6.13
N SER A 193 1.13 17.50 -6.84
CA SER A 193 2.41 17.68 -7.53
C SER A 193 2.31 18.67 -8.71
N GLY A 194 1.24 18.58 -9.51
CA GLY A 194 1.02 19.48 -10.65
C GLY A 194 0.95 20.96 -10.26
N LYS A 195 0.25 21.28 -9.17
CA LYS A 195 0.17 22.65 -8.62
C LYS A 195 1.52 23.18 -8.15
N LYS A 196 2.31 22.35 -7.47
CA LYS A 196 3.65 22.73 -7.00
C LYS A 196 4.60 23.00 -8.17
N LYS A 197 4.58 22.16 -9.21
CA LYS A 197 5.36 22.38 -10.42
C LYS A 197 4.96 23.68 -11.13
N LEU A 198 3.66 23.94 -11.30
CA LEU A 198 3.19 25.18 -11.89
C LEU A 198 3.60 26.41 -11.07
N ALA A 199 3.55 26.32 -9.74
CA ALA A 199 3.99 27.39 -8.86
C ALA A 199 5.51 27.66 -8.99
N GLY A 200 6.33 26.60 -9.07
CA GLY A 200 7.78 26.74 -9.31
C GLY A 200 8.10 27.39 -10.64
N TYR A 201 7.42 26.97 -11.73
CA TYR A 201 7.55 27.62 -13.04
C TYR A 201 7.20 29.13 -12.97
N ARG A 202 6.04 29.47 -12.41
CA ARG A 202 5.60 30.88 -12.29
C ARG A 202 6.53 31.73 -11.43
N ALA A 203 7.15 31.17 -10.42
CA ALA A 203 8.09 31.90 -9.56
C ALA A 203 9.43 32.18 -10.24
N ALA A 204 9.81 31.36 -11.23
CA ALA A 204 11.03 31.55 -11.99
C ALA A 204 10.87 32.54 -13.15
N MET A 205 9.66 32.60 -13.77
CA MET A 205 9.29 33.56 -14.83
C MET A 205 9.00 34.94 -14.26
#